data_277c21cd5ce26e1fe15813d5bc390df6
#
_entry.id   277c21cd5ce26e1fe15813d5bc390df6
#
_cell.length_a   1.000
_cell.length_b   1.000
_cell.length_c   1.000
_cell.angle_alpha   90.00
_cell.angle_beta   90.00
_cell.angle_gamma   90.00
#
_symmetry.space_group_name_H-M   'P 1'
#
loop_
_entity.id
_entity.type
_entity.pdbx_description
1 polymer ?
#
loop_
_entity_poly.entity_id
_entity_poly.type
_entity_poly.pdbx_seq_one_letter_code
_entity_poly.pdbx_strand_id
1 'polypeptide(L)'
;VSRTSTDDADAADEVARPFRRALAITVIALAILVAGFAGLNYLQGPKLSSGSVDADRVVAQAGQQLRLFANQSIRDVSKKHVSVSPAAPFTVSTSGAVIAVQFTDRLRYATKYSVRVSDVANAFQPRVSTFDYAFTTAPAEIFYLDRADPAAGPGQEDSIVRTGMRGNERTLVYSAPRIQQFVVFAQAIAVTTLAEDGTSSLSLVALSSKLVEHIPLPGLGTIDELRGETEAGFIGFVFTSAGPAVAREFNSVLMRIDLTGAHTVTPVPDLAGRPLAVLGWGFLGGSTSIVAQGEDQTVLLIDAAKSGPPVPLGQYTELGRSSPDGKTIVVSDVFGKIAYSLADGTETRIPSLPIVGASTYGGDVVLLGRGTARVQQVAVSDSATGGKFQSYLVYENGTTSRVLYQTKDDTGSIEGFSISPNGQFVAVNVIPDYANSVSDGYPVDAQSTSISTVYIDIASGAIVRSVDGFDESW
;
A
#
# COMPACT_ATOMS: atom_id res chain seq x y z
N VAL A 1 43.32 -48.06 81.07
CA VAL A 1 44.24 -47.04 80.65
C VAL A 1 44.12 -46.88 79.11
N SER A 2 43.51 -45.84 78.70
CA SER A 2 43.33 -45.57 77.26
C SER A 2 43.94 -44.21 76.97
N ARG A 3 44.99 -44.20 76.17
CA ARG A 3 45.48 -43.04 75.47
C ARG A 3 45.16 -43.25 74.00
N THR A 4 44.28 -42.44 73.50
CA THR A 4 44.05 -42.38 72.05
C THR A 4 43.70 -40.95 71.65
N SER A 5 44.39 -40.55 70.53
CA SER A 5 43.98 -39.61 69.55
C SER A 5 43.91 -38.12 69.90
N THR A 6 45.05 -37.49 69.87
CA THR A 6 45.22 -36.07 69.60
C THR A 6 46.02 -35.79 68.30
N ASP A 7 46.70 -36.83 67.77
CA ASP A 7 47.59 -36.66 66.58
C ASP A 7 46.81 -36.66 65.24
N ASP A 8 45.66 -37.26 65.09
CA ASP A 8 44.89 -37.33 63.85
C ASP A 8 44.19 -36.04 63.47
N ALA A 9 43.89 -35.16 64.47
CA ALA A 9 43.22 -33.85 64.16
C ALA A 9 44.22 -32.81 63.61
N ASP A 10 45.46 -32.84 64.06
CA ASP A 10 46.50 -31.92 63.61
C ASP A 10 46.99 -32.24 62.15
N ALA A 11 47.09 -33.54 61.81
CA ALA A 11 47.44 -33.96 60.45
C ALA A 11 46.39 -33.61 59.37
N ALA A 12 45.11 -33.66 59.69
CA ALA A 12 44.02 -33.26 58.84
C ALA A 12 43.96 -31.76 58.60
N ASP A 13 44.35 -30.95 59.57
CA ASP A 13 44.39 -29.48 59.45
C ASP A 13 45.61 -28.99 58.63
N GLU A 14 46.73 -29.71 58.69
CA GLU A 14 47.96 -29.39 57.94
C GLU A 14 47.81 -29.64 56.42
N VAL A 15 47.07 -30.65 56.01
CA VAL A 15 46.74 -30.92 54.58
C VAL A 15 45.60 -30.01 54.08
N ALA A 16 44.68 -29.60 54.93
CA ALA A 16 43.61 -28.71 54.57
C ALA A 16 44.02 -27.24 54.41
N ARG A 17 45.10 -26.81 55.04
CA ARG A 17 45.59 -25.40 54.96
C ARG A 17 46.03 -24.96 53.57
N PRO A 18 46.79 -25.72 52.75
CA PRO A 18 47.17 -25.33 51.42
C PRO A 18 45.95 -25.30 50.47
N PHE A 19 45.01 -26.23 50.62
CA PHE A 19 43.74 -26.25 49.84
C PHE A 19 42.86 -25.03 50.17
N ARG A 20 42.66 -24.71 51.45
CA ARG A 20 41.88 -23.50 51.84
C ARG A 20 42.55 -22.22 51.35
N ARG A 21 43.86 -22.13 51.35
CA ARG A 21 44.62 -21.00 50.81
C ARG A 21 44.46 -20.92 49.27
N ALA A 22 44.60 -22.01 48.56
CA ALA A 22 44.41 -22.08 47.10
C ALA A 22 42.96 -21.70 46.70
N LEU A 23 41.97 -22.27 47.43
CA LEU A 23 40.55 -21.93 47.23
C LEU A 23 40.28 -20.42 47.49
N ALA A 24 40.82 -19.90 48.62
CA ALA A 24 40.62 -18.47 48.91
C ALA A 24 41.29 -17.56 47.85
N ILE A 25 42.48 -17.89 47.37
CA ILE A 25 43.13 -17.14 46.27
C ILE A 25 42.33 -17.21 45.02
N THR A 26 41.77 -18.38 44.64
CA THR A 26 40.94 -18.54 43.45
C THR A 26 39.64 -17.73 43.55
N VAL A 27 38.97 -17.79 44.74
CA VAL A 27 37.73 -17.03 44.98
C VAL A 27 38.02 -15.52 44.95
N ILE A 28 39.13 -15.06 45.55
CA ILE A 28 39.51 -13.65 45.51
C ILE A 28 39.85 -13.22 44.07
N ALA A 29 40.60 -14.02 43.33
CA ALA A 29 40.90 -13.74 41.90
C ALA A 29 39.63 -13.68 41.06
N LEU A 30 38.69 -14.58 41.23
CA LEU A 30 37.40 -14.56 40.57
C LEU A 30 36.57 -13.34 40.99
N ALA A 31 36.56 -12.98 42.27
CA ALA A 31 35.88 -11.80 42.77
C ALA A 31 36.46 -10.50 42.19
N ILE A 32 37.80 -10.40 42.05
CA ILE A 32 38.48 -9.28 41.43
C ILE A 32 38.16 -9.22 39.93
N LEU A 33 38.14 -10.35 39.23
CA LEU A 33 37.73 -10.42 37.84
C LEU A 33 36.28 -9.98 37.64
N VAL A 34 35.35 -10.48 38.46
CA VAL A 34 33.93 -10.10 38.43
C VAL A 34 33.78 -8.59 38.73
N ALA A 35 34.45 -8.09 39.75
CA ALA A 35 34.47 -6.66 40.08
C ALA A 35 35.09 -5.81 38.96
N GLY A 36 36.16 -6.30 38.31
CA GLY A 36 36.77 -5.68 37.14
C GLY A 36 35.87 -5.61 35.94
N PHE A 37 35.20 -6.75 35.61
CA PHE A 37 34.23 -6.78 34.50
C PHE A 37 32.97 -5.97 34.84
N ALA A 38 32.48 -5.98 36.06
CA ALA A 38 31.37 -5.15 36.51
C ALA A 38 31.74 -3.65 36.40
N GLY A 39 32.93 -3.28 36.81
CA GLY A 39 33.46 -1.91 36.68
C GLY A 39 33.61 -1.47 35.25
N LEU A 40 34.16 -2.33 34.38
CA LEU A 40 34.26 -2.04 32.93
C LEU A 40 32.86 -1.90 32.30
N ASN A 41 31.91 -2.76 32.65
CA ASN A 41 30.55 -2.67 32.16
C ASN A 41 29.84 -1.41 32.69
N TYR A 42 30.10 -1.02 33.93
CA TYR A 42 29.60 0.22 34.53
C TYR A 42 30.14 1.49 33.82
N LEU A 43 31.35 1.44 33.30
CA LEU A 43 31.99 2.59 32.61
C LEU A 43 31.57 2.71 31.14
N GLN A 44 30.89 1.69 30.56
CA GLN A 44 30.42 1.72 29.18
C GLN A 44 29.02 2.35 29.08
N GLY A 45 28.83 3.23 28.07
CA GLY A 45 27.51 3.74 27.70
C GLY A 45 26.61 2.63 27.11
N PRO A 46 25.32 2.92 26.90
CA PRO A 46 24.39 1.98 26.25
C PRO A 46 24.93 1.55 24.89
N LYS A 47 24.76 0.27 24.55
CA LYS A 47 25.11 -0.27 23.22
C LYS A 47 23.86 -0.78 22.55
N LEU A 48 23.79 -0.59 21.24
CA LEU A 48 22.75 -1.23 20.42
C LEU A 48 23.00 -2.73 20.41
N SER A 49 22.05 -3.52 20.88
CA SER A 49 22.11 -4.98 20.87
C SER A 49 21.52 -5.54 19.59
N SER A 50 20.38 -5.02 19.14
CA SER A 50 19.69 -5.44 17.92
C SER A 50 18.70 -4.37 17.45
N GLY A 51 18.24 -4.51 16.22
CA GLY A 51 17.12 -3.76 15.67
C GLY A 51 16.14 -4.72 14.97
N SER A 52 14.87 -4.37 14.96
CA SER A 52 13.83 -5.15 14.29
C SER A 52 12.86 -4.22 13.58
N VAL A 53 12.65 -4.51 12.31
CA VAL A 53 11.66 -3.85 11.44
C VAL A 53 11.11 -4.89 10.47
N ASP A 54 9.83 -4.82 10.18
CA ASP A 54 9.20 -5.64 9.14
C ASP A 54 9.37 -4.92 7.79
N ALA A 55 10.23 -5.46 6.93
CA ALA A 55 10.61 -4.82 5.66
C ALA A 55 9.48 -4.76 4.64
N ASP A 56 8.53 -5.71 4.70
CA ASP A 56 7.36 -5.78 3.83
C ASP A 56 6.28 -4.83 4.34
N ARG A 57 5.97 -4.88 5.63
CA ARG A 57 4.92 -4.03 6.21
C ARG A 57 5.26 -2.56 6.16
N VAL A 58 6.51 -2.17 6.32
CA VAL A 58 6.91 -0.75 6.34
C VAL A 58 6.72 -0.06 4.98
N VAL A 59 6.61 -0.79 3.89
CA VAL A 59 6.27 -0.26 2.55
C VAL A 59 4.77 -0.39 2.24
N ALA A 60 4.10 -1.39 2.81
CA ALA A 60 2.68 -1.65 2.58
C ALA A 60 1.77 -0.78 3.47
N GLN A 61 2.17 -0.52 4.72
CA GLN A 61 1.33 0.11 5.73
C GLN A 61 2.04 1.29 6.40
N ALA A 62 1.29 2.38 6.64
CA ALA A 62 1.74 3.48 7.48
C ALA A 62 1.77 3.09 8.96
N GLY A 63 2.50 3.85 9.78
CA GLY A 63 2.53 3.65 11.23
C GLY A 63 3.41 2.50 11.71
N GLN A 64 4.18 1.85 10.84
CA GLN A 64 5.08 0.76 11.20
C GLN A 64 6.29 1.23 11.99
N GLN A 65 6.86 0.33 12.82
CA GLN A 65 7.91 0.68 13.76
C GLN A 65 9.22 -0.06 13.48
N LEU A 66 10.32 0.69 13.51
CA LEU A 66 11.65 0.15 13.80
C LEU A 66 11.85 0.16 15.31
N ARG A 67 12.17 -0.98 15.90
CA ARG A 67 12.51 -1.12 17.31
C ARG A 67 14.01 -1.36 17.47
N LEU A 68 14.69 -0.50 18.22
CA LEU A 68 16.10 -0.61 18.56
C LEU A 68 16.24 -1.04 20.01
N PHE A 69 16.92 -2.14 20.25
CA PHE A 69 17.09 -2.73 21.59
C PHE A 69 18.48 -2.39 22.13
N ALA A 70 18.53 -1.68 23.24
CA ALA A 70 19.77 -1.41 23.97
C ALA A 70 20.09 -2.56 24.94
N ASN A 71 21.37 -2.71 25.29
CA ASN A 71 21.84 -3.69 26.27
C ASN A 71 21.50 -3.32 27.73
N GLN A 72 20.96 -2.13 27.97
CA GLN A 72 20.61 -1.61 29.30
C GLN A 72 19.51 -0.55 29.19
N SER A 73 18.87 -0.22 30.32
CA SER A 73 17.83 0.82 30.36
C SER A 73 18.40 2.19 29.98
N ILE A 74 17.66 2.91 29.18
CA ILE A 74 18.05 4.23 28.64
C ILE A 74 17.03 5.29 29.06
N ARG A 75 17.45 6.55 29.01
CA ARG A 75 16.57 7.71 29.19
C ARG A 75 15.76 7.96 27.93
N ASP A 76 14.69 8.72 28.06
CA ASP A 76 13.85 9.10 26.95
C ASP A 76 14.65 9.81 25.86
N VAL A 77 14.48 9.33 24.63
CA VAL A 77 15.12 9.87 23.43
C VAL A 77 14.10 10.76 22.71
N SER A 78 14.46 12.02 22.52
CA SER A 78 13.62 12.95 21.77
C SER A 78 13.90 12.88 20.27
N LYS A 79 12.90 13.24 19.45
CA LYS A 79 12.96 13.23 17.97
C LYS A 79 14.19 13.96 17.41
N LYS A 80 14.66 15.04 18.07
CA LYS A 80 15.83 15.83 17.64
C LYS A 80 17.15 15.05 17.60
N HIS A 81 17.24 13.95 18.36
CA HIS A 81 18.40 13.06 18.43
C HIS A 81 18.34 11.90 17.46
N VAL A 82 17.25 11.80 16.66
CA VAL A 82 17.07 10.74 15.68
C VAL A 82 17.10 11.32 14.28
N SER A 83 17.90 10.73 13.41
CA SER A 83 17.93 11.04 11.98
C SER A 83 17.69 9.79 11.16
N VAL A 84 16.90 9.93 10.10
CA VAL A 84 16.58 8.87 9.15
C VAL A 84 17.03 9.32 7.75
N SER A 85 17.75 8.46 7.06
CA SER A 85 18.23 8.72 5.69
C SER A 85 17.95 7.48 4.81
N PRO A 86 17.29 7.64 3.64
CA PRO A 86 16.65 8.85 3.14
C PRO A 86 15.61 9.41 4.12
N ALA A 87 15.31 10.71 4.02
CA ALA A 87 14.36 11.36 4.91
C ALA A 87 12.97 10.73 4.82
N ALA A 88 12.40 10.40 5.97
CA ALA A 88 11.04 9.91 6.12
C ALA A 88 10.42 10.54 7.37
N PRO A 89 9.12 10.84 7.40
CA PRO A 89 8.47 11.36 8.59
C PRO A 89 8.30 10.26 9.65
N PHE A 90 8.61 10.60 10.89
CA PHE A 90 8.54 9.64 12.01
C PHE A 90 8.23 10.32 13.34
N THR A 91 7.80 9.49 14.30
CA THR A 91 7.76 9.80 15.74
C THR A 91 8.68 8.87 16.50
N VAL A 92 9.05 9.25 17.73
CA VAL A 92 9.95 8.47 18.59
C VAL A 92 9.31 8.28 19.94
N SER A 93 9.42 7.08 20.49
CA SER A 93 9.09 6.75 21.87
C SER A 93 10.17 5.86 22.47
N THR A 94 10.32 5.92 23.79
CA THR A 94 11.30 5.12 24.53
C THR A 94 10.58 4.37 25.65
N SER A 95 10.91 3.10 25.84
CA SER A 95 10.40 2.29 26.94
C SER A 95 11.50 1.34 27.44
N GLY A 96 12.01 1.59 28.65
CA GLY A 96 13.07 0.79 29.25
C GLY A 96 14.35 0.76 28.42
N ALA A 97 14.64 -0.33 27.74
CA ALA A 97 15.79 -0.51 26.87
C ALA A 97 15.45 -0.44 25.38
N VAL A 98 14.26 0.01 25.02
CA VAL A 98 13.77 0.00 23.64
C VAL A 98 13.51 1.42 23.17
N ILE A 99 14.05 1.78 22.00
CA ILE A 99 13.67 2.97 21.23
C ILE A 99 12.80 2.50 20.07
N ALA A 100 11.57 3.01 19.99
CA ALA A 100 10.69 2.78 18.85
C ALA A 100 10.67 4.03 17.96
N VAL A 101 11.06 3.86 16.72
CA VAL A 101 10.95 4.86 15.66
C VAL A 101 9.77 4.45 14.79
N GLN A 102 8.64 5.16 14.93
CA GLN A 102 7.42 4.89 14.18
C GLN A 102 7.35 5.78 12.95
N PHE A 103 7.39 5.17 11.78
CA PHE A 103 7.22 5.88 10.50
C PHE A 103 5.75 6.22 10.31
N THR A 104 5.43 7.50 10.13
CA THR A 104 4.04 7.96 9.99
C THR A 104 3.46 7.68 8.61
N ASP A 105 4.34 7.54 7.61
CA ASP A 105 3.99 7.24 6.23
C ASP A 105 4.67 5.94 5.80
N ARG A 106 4.22 5.36 4.66
CA ARG A 106 4.86 4.20 4.05
C ARG A 106 6.26 4.57 3.55
N LEU A 107 7.24 3.69 3.72
CA LEU A 107 8.60 3.88 3.21
C LEU A 107 8.70 3.52 1.72
N ARG A 108 9.78 3.97 1.08
CA ARG A 108 10.05 3.65 -0.34
C ARG A 108 10.46 2.20 -0.51
N TYR A 109 10.02 1.58 -1.60
CA TYR A 109 10.41 0.21 -1.98
C TYR A 109 11.90 0.11 -2.29
N ALA A 110 12.48 -1.09 -2.08
CA ALA A 110 13.86 -1.46 -2.41
C ALA A 110 14.89 -0.40 -1.98
N THR A 111 14.67 0.27 -0.86
CA THR A 111 15.47 1.41 -0.41
C THR A 111 16.20 1.06 0.88
N LYS A 112 17.53 1.32 0.90
CA LYS A 112 18.33 1.18 2.11
C LYS A 112 18.15 2.43 2.97
N TYR A 113 17.60 2.22 4.17
CA TYR A 113 17.47 3.26 5.19
C TYR A 113 18.55 3.11 6.24
N SER A 114 19.06 4.25 6.72
CA SER A 114 19.97 4.35 7.86
C SER A 114 19.30 5.20 8.93
N VAL A 115 19.21 4.67 10.14
CA VAL A 115 18.67 5.37 11.31
C VAL A 115 19.79 5.56 12.31
N ARG A 116 20.07 6.82 12.65
CA ARG A 116 21.07 7.21 13.64
C ARG A 116 20.38 7.86 14.83
N VAL A 117 20.69 7.36 16.02
CA VAL A 117 20.21 7.92 17.28
C VAL A 117 21.41 8.39 18.07
N SER A 118 21.54 9.70 18.24
CA SER A 118 22.62 10.34 19.02
C SER A 118 22.22 10.54 20.48
N ASP A 119 23.20 10.74 21.34
CA ASP A 119 23.02 11.08 22.76
C ASP A 119 22.13 10.11 23.55
N VAL A 120 22.19 8.81 23.22
CA VAL A 120 21.48 7.77 23.96
C VAL A 120 22.12 7.65 25.34
N ALA A 121 21.44 8.16 26.36
CA ALA A 121 21.92 8.17 27.75
C ALA A 121 21.44 6.95 28.51
N ASN A 122 22.30 6.38 29.37
CA ASN A 122 21.89 5.39 30.36
C ASN A 122 20.92 6.01 31.37
N ALA A 123 19.91 5.22 31.82
CA ALA A 123 18.93 5.67 32.80
C ALA A 123 19.54 6.10 34.14
N PHE A 124 20.64 5.45 34.55
CA PHE A 124 21.25 5.60 35.87
C PHE A 124 22.62 6.31 35.87
N GLN A 125 23.20 6.56 34.68
CA GLN A 125 24.55 7.08 34.53
C GLN A 125 24.61 8.18 33.46
N PRO A 126 25.50 9.17 33.56
CA PRO A 126 25.65 10.25 32.60
C PRO A 126 26.46 9.84 31.35
N ARG A 127 26.45 8.56 30.98
CA ARG A 127 27.16 8.06 29.80
C ARG A 127 26.22 8.04 28.60
N VAL A 128 26.68 8.57 27.49
CA VAL A 128 25.95 8.65 26.24
C VAL A 128 26.63 7.82 25.16
N SER A 129 25.85 7.35 24.21
CA SER A 129 26.29 6.58 23.03
C SER A 129 25.51 7.00 21.80
N THR A 130 25.99 6.60 20.64
CA THR A 130 25.27 6.73 19.37
C THR A 130 24.90 5.33 18.86
N PHE A 131 23.67 5.16 18.41
CA PHE A 131 23.22 3.95 17.76
C PHE A 131 23.09 4.21 16.27
N ASP A 132 23.64 3.34 15.45
CA ASP A 132 23.49 3.32 14.01
C ASP A 132 22.85 1.97 13.61
N TYR A 133 21.77 2.03 12.88
CA TYR A 133 21.07 0.84 12.35
C TYR A 133 20.69 1.06 10.90
N ALA A 134 20.88 0.05 10.08
CA ALA A 134 20.50 0.10 8.67
C ALA A 134 19.67 -1.13 8.30
N PHE A 135 18.68 -0.91 7.44
CA PHE A 135 17.84 -1.96 6.88
C PHE A 135 17.49 -1.61 5.43
N THR A 136 17.05 -2.61 4.69
CA THR A 136 16.55 -2.42 3.32
C THR A 136 15.09 -2.85 3.29
N THR A 137 14.24 -2.00 2.74
CA THR A 137 12.82 -2.27 2.55
C THR A 137 12.59 -3.25 1.42
N ALA A 138 11.46 -3.96 1.46
CA ALA A 138 11.07 -4.89 0.42
C ALA A 138 10.95 -4.22 -0.97
N PRO A 139 11.20 -4.95 -2.05
CA PRO A 139 10.90 -4.48 -3.41
C PRO A 139 9.38 -4.40 -3.63
N ALA A 140 8.95 -3.59 -4.60
CA ALA A 140 7.57 -3.61 -5.05
C ALA A 140 7.30 -4.90 -5.82
N GLU A 141 6.24 -5.60 -5.45
CA GLU A 141 5.61 -6.63 -6.25
C GLU A 141 4.39 -6.04 -6.94
N ILE A 142 4.16 -6.41 -8.17
CA ILE A 142 3.02 -5.99 -8.98
C ILE A 142 2.30 -7.21 -9.52
N PHE A 143 0.98 -7.11 -9.55
CA PHE A 143 0.11 -8.07 -10.19
C PHE A 143 -0.57 -7.37 -11.35
N TYR A 144 -0.82 -8.09 -12.44
CA TYR A 144 -1.52 -7.57 -13.59
C TYR A 144 -2.28 -8.68 -14.32
N LEU A 145 -3.30 -8.29 -15.04
CA LEU A 145 -4.10 -9.18 -15.89
C LEU A 145 -3.50 -9.22 -17.29
N ASP A 146 -3.20 -10.42 -17.74
CA ASP A 146 -2.75 -10.76 -19.10
C ASP A 146 -3.89 -11.58 -19.74
N ARG A 147 -4.73 -10.92 -20.54
CA ARG A 147 -5.83 -11.57 -21.25
C ARG A 147 -5.33 -12.28 -22.48
N ALA A 148 -5.88 -13.46 -22.70
CA ALA A 148 -5.57 -14.24 -23.89
C ALA A 148 -6.00 -13.52 -25.18
N ASP A 149 -5.13 -13.57 -26.19
CA ASP A 149 -5.45 -13.00 -27.50
C ASP A 149 -6.65 -13.76 -28.12
N PRO A 150 -7.76 -13.11 -28.44
CA PRO A 150 -8.91 -13.73 -29.11
C PRO A 150 -8.53 -14.46 -30.40
N ALA A 151 -7.48 -14.01 -31.11
CA ALA A 151 -6.97 -14.62 -32.32
C ALA A 151 -6.26 -15.99 -32.06
N ALA A 152 -5.87 -16.29 -30.82
CA ALA A 152 -5.23 -17.55 -30.46
C ALA A 152 -6.21 -18.75 -30.46
N GLY A 153 -7.52 -18.48 -30.54
CA GLY A 153 -8.57 -19.50 -30.67
C GLY A 153 -9.26 -19.83 -29.34
N PRO A 154 -10.28 -20.69 -29.37
CA PRO A 154 -11.09 -21.03 -28.21
C PRO A 154 -10.30 -21.89 -27.21
N GLY A 155 -10.55 -21.70 -25.92
CA GLY A 155 -9.98 -22.49 -24.82
C GLY A 155 -8.69 -21.90 -24.22
N GLN A 156 -8.28 -20.72 -24.64
CA GLN A 156 -7.22 -19.97 -23.97
C GLN A 156 -7.77 -19.39 -22.64
N GLU A 157 -6.93 -19.38 -21.62
CA GLU A 157 -7.24 -18.80 -20.33
C GLU A 157 -6.51 -17.48 -20.13
N ASP A 158 -7.18 -16.52 -19.54
CA ASP A 158 -6.56 -15.30 -19.02
C ASP A 158 -5.71 -15.62 -17.81
N SER A 159 -4.73 -14.81 -17.54
CA SER A 159 -3.75 -15.04 -16.48
C SER A 159 -3.56 -13.83 -15.59
N ILE A 160 -3.65 -14.04 -14.29
CA ILE A 160 -3.18 -13.07 -13.30
C ILE A 160 -1.71 -13.40 -13.01
N VAL A 161 -0.83 -12.47 -13.32
CA VAL A 161 0.62 -12.63 -13.26
C VAL A 161 1.20 -11.73 -12.18
N ARG A 162 2.09 -12.29 -11.34
CA ARG A 162 2.91 -11.54 -10.40
C ARG A 162 4.31 -11.34 -10.95
N THR A 163 4.87 -10.15 -10.76
CA THR A 163 6.24 -9.83 -11.13
C THR A 163 6.82 -8.75 -10.22
N GLY A 164 8.14 -8.65 -10.13
CA GLY A 164 8.80 -7.56 -9.44
C GLY A 164 8.99 -6.34 -10.34
N MET A 165 9.27 -5.20 -9.74
CA MET A 165 9.58 -3.96 -10.49
C MET A 165 10.89 -4.06 -11.29
N ARG A 166 11.78 -4.99 -10.94
CA ARG A 166 13.06 -5.25 -11.60
C ARG A 166 13.19 -6.73 -11.91
N GLY A 167 13.87 -7.07 -13.00
CA GLY A 167 14.04 -8.46 -13.46
C GLY A 167 12.90 -8.90 -14.38
N ASN A 168 13.03 -10.13 -14.90
CA ASN A 168 12.10 -10.69 -15.89
C ASN A 168 11.28 -11.86 -15.32
N GLU A 169 11.29 -12.04 -14.01
CA GLU A 169 10.53 -13.11 -13.37
C GLU A 169 9.05 -12.82 -13.49
N ARG A 170 8.31 -13.78 -14.05
CA ARG A 170 6.86 -13.79 -14.16
C ARG A 170 6.36 -15.04 -13.44
N THR A 171 5.49 -14.87 -12.48
CA THR A 171 4.87 -15.99 -11.75
C THR A 171 3.38 -16.01 -12.04
N LEU A 172 2.88 -17.08 -12.62
CA LEU A 172 1.44 -17.30 -12.76
C LEU A 172 0.83 -17.45 -11.37
N VAL A 173 -0.11 -16.59 -11.05
CA VAL A 173 -0.85 -16.60 -9.78
C VAL A 173 -2.14 -17.39 -9.91
N TYR A 174 -2.91 -17.11 -10.96
CA TYR A 174 -4.18 -17.74 -11.25
C TYR A 174 -4.47 -17.66 -12.73
N SER A 175 -5.16 -18.67 -13.28
CA SER A 175 -5.71 -18.60 -14.63
C SER A 175 -7.15 -19.11 -14.65
N ALA A 176 -7.96 -18.51 -15.49
CA ALA A 176 -9.34 -18.90 -15.75
C ALA A 176 -9.81 -18.32 -17.08
N PRO A 177 -10.85 -18.90 -17.69
CA PRO A 177 -11.48 -18.28 -18.85
C PRO A 177 -12.09 -16.93 -18.48
N ARG A 178 -11.87 -15.91 -19.32
CA ARG A 178 -12.57 -14.62 -19.30
C ARG A 178 -12.53 -13.92 -17.93
N ILE A 179 -11.33 -13.75 -17.37
CA ILE A 179 -11.13 -12.92 -16.18
C ILE A 179 -11.43 -11.45 -16.52
N GLN A 180 -12.35 -10.86 -15.78
CA GLN A 180 -12.77 -9.49 -16.01
C GLN A 180 -11.92 -8.52 -15.18
N GLN A 181 -11.88 -8.72 -13.85
CA GLN A 181 -11.17 -7.88 -12.89
C GLN A 181 -10.65 -8.73 -11.74
N PHE A 182 -9.69 -8.22 -11.00
CA PHE A 182 -9.21 -8.88 -9.80
C PHE A 182 -8.72 -7.87 -8.74
N VAL A 183 -8.68 -8.33 -7.48
CA VAL A 183 -8.09 -7.58 -6.35
C VAL A 183 -7.21 -8.50 -5.54
N VAL A 184 -6.00 -8.05 -5.19
CA VAL A 184 -5.03 -8.82 -4.41
C VAL A 184 -5.11 -8.46 -2.93
N PHE A 185 -5.29 -9.48 -2.08
CA PHE A 185 -5.18 -9.40 -0.64
C PHE A 185 -3.95 -10.16 -0.17
N ALA A 186 -3.54 -9.98 1.08
CA ALA A 186 -2.33 -10.60 1.63
C ALA A 186 -2.30 -12.15 1.47
N GLN A 187 -3.45 -12.82 1.49
CA GLN A 187 -3.54 -14.28 1.46
C GLN A 187 -4.44 -14.84 0.34
N ALA A 188 -5.17 -14.00 -0.36
CA ALA A 188 -6.10 -14.39 -1.41
C ALA A 188 -6.19 -13.34 -2.51
N ILE A 189 -6.74 -13.74 -3.65
CA ILE A 189 -7.20 -12.82 -4.68
C ILE A 189 -8.71 -12.97 -4.84
N ALA A 190 -9.41 -11.84 -5.00
CA ALA A 190 -10.77 -11.82 -5.48
C ALA A 190 -10.74 -11.69 -7.00
N VAL A 191 -11.52 -12.53 -7.70
CA VAL A 191 -11.50 -12.58 -9.17
C VAL A 191 -12.94 -12.60 -9.68
N THR A 192 -13.24 -11.74 -10.63
CA THR A 192 -14.48 -11.81 -11.42
C THR A 192 -14.22 -12.44 -12.77
N THR A 193 -15.07 -13.37 -13.15
CA THR A 193 -15.03 -14.02 -14.47
C THR A 193 -16.39 -13.89 -15.16
N LEU A 194 -16.40 -13.90 -16.49
CA LEU A 194 -17.61 -13.86 -17.30
C LEU A 194 -17.96 -15.24 -17.82
N ALA A 195 -19.21 -15.65 -17.66
CA ALA A 195 -19.78 -16.80 -18.33
C ALA A 195 -20.06 -16.51 -19.82
N GLU A 196 -20.37 -17.54 -20.60
CA GLU A 196 -20.69 -17.38 -22.04
C GLU A 196 -21.94 -16.52 -22.28
N ASP A 197 -22.90 -16.55 -21.34
CA ASP A 197 -24.09 -15.72 -21.37
C ASP A 197 -23.87 -14.25 -20.95
N GLY A 198 -22.64 -13.89 -20.63
CA GLY A 198 -22.25 -12.55 -20.20
C GLY A 198 -22.51 -12.24 -18.73
N THR A 199 -22.96 -13.21 -17.93
CA THR A 199 -23.11 -13.03 -16.49
C THR A 199 -21.78 -13.17 -15.77
N SER A 200 -21.61 -12.43 -14.68
CA SER A 200 -20.39 -12.47 -13.86
C SER A 200 -20.48 -13.49 -12.74
N SER A 201 -19.34 -14.06 -12.37
CA SER A 201 -19.16 -14.78 -11.11
C SER A 201 -18.01 -14.15 -10.31
N LEU A 202 -18.07 -14.25 -8.99
CA LEU A 202 -17.05 -13.76 -8.07
C LEU A 202 -16.49 -14.93 -7.28
N SER A 203 -15.16 -15.04 -7.23
CA SER A 203 -14.45 -16.08 -6.49
C SER A 203 -13.34 -15.48 -5.64
N LEU A 204 -13.09 -16.08 -4.48
CA LEU A 204 -11.88 -15.87 -3.67
C LEU A 204 -10.95 -17.06 -3.87
N VAL A 205 -9.73 -16.79 -4.27
CA VAL A 205 -8.70 -17.80 -4.52
C VAL A 205 -7.57 -17.63 -3.52
N ALA A 206 -7.35 -18.61 -2.65
CA ALA A 206 -6.28 -18.59 -1.68
C ALA A 206 -4.90 -18.69 -2.38
N LEU A 207 -3.98 -17.76 -2.11
CA LEU A 207 -2.67 -17.71 -2.77
C LEU A 207 -1.80 -18.94 -2.48
N SER A 208 -1.86 -19.46 -1.25
CA SER A 208 -1.02 -20.58 -0.81
C SER A 208 -1.56 -21.94 -1.24
N SER A 209 -2.86 -22.21 -1.03
CA SER A 209 -3.48 -23.51 -1.28
C SER A 209 -4.16 -23.64 -2.64
N LYS A 210 -4.36 -22.52 -3.33
CA LYS A 210 -5.15 -22.43 -4.58
C LYS A 210 -6.59 -22.90 -4.44
N LEU A 211 -7.11 -22.96 -3.21
CA LEU A 211 -8.51 -23.23 -2.97
C LEU A 211 -9.37 -22.07 -3.49
N VAL A 212 -10.45 -22.41 -4.18
CA VAL A 212 -11.39 -21.46 -4.75
C VAL A 212 -12.69 -21.51 -3.95
N GLU A 213 -13.11 -20.38 -3.43
CA GLU A 213 -14.42 -20.16 -2.81
C GLU A 213 -15.26 -19.31 -3.74
N HIS A 214 -16.40 -19.83 -4.17
CA HIS A 214 -17.36 -19.08 -4.98
C HIS A 214 -18.27 -18.25 -4.06
N ILE A 215 -18.33 -16.95 -4.30
CA ILE A 215 -19.17 -16.02 -3.54
C ILE A 215 -20.55 -15.95 -4.19
N PRO A 216 -21.63 -16.31 -3.45
CA PRO A 216 -22.99 -16.21 -3.97
C PRO A 216 -23.37 -14.77 -4.25
N LEU A 217 -23.72 -14.45 -5.49
CA LEU A 217 -24.25 -13.15 -5.90
C LEU A 217 -25.75 -13.07 -5.64
N PRO A 218 -26.34 -11.85 -5.56
CA PRO A 218 -27.79 -11.67 -5.34
C PRO A 218 -28.67 -12.28 -6.42
N GLY A 219 -28.11 -12.58 -7.58
CA GLY A 219 -28.79 -13.18 -8.73
C GLY A 219 -27.88 -13.23 -9.94
N LEU A 220 -28.44 -13.56 -11.11
CA LEU A 220 -27.72 -13.44 -12.37
C LEU A 220 -27.54 -11.96 -12.72
N GLY A 221 -26.36 -11.59 -13.17
CA GLY A 221 -26.06 -10.20 -13.52
C GLY A 221 -24.60 -9.97 -13.85
N THR A 222 -24.20 -8.72 -13.96
CA THR A 222 -22.83 -8.29 -14.22
C THR A 222 -22.24 -7.59 -13.01
N ILE A 223 -20.95 -7.85 -12.77
CA ILE A 223 -20.10 -7.12 -11.81
C ILE A 223 -19.27 -6.14 -12.61
N ASP A 224 -19.18 -4.93 -12.09
CA ASP A 224 -18.31 -3.87 -12.60
C ASP A 224 -17.61 -3.19 -11.44
N GLU A 225 -16.50 -2.47 -11.70
CA GLU A 225 -15.72 -1.71 -10.72
C GLU A 225 -15.38 -2.53 -9.45
N LEU A 226 -14.84 -3.75 -9.59
CA LEU A 226 -14.36 -4.54 -8.45
C LEU A 226 -13.19 -3.81 -7.78
N ARG A 227 -13.31 -3.50 -6.50
CA ARG A 227 -12.28 -2.84 -5.70
C ARG A 227 -12.16 -3.49 -4.33
N GLY A 228 -10.97 -3.42 -3.73
CA GLY A 228 -10.71 -3.94 -2.40
C GLY A 228 -10.06 -2.93 -1.47
N GLU A 229 -10.43 -2.98 -0.20
CA GLU A 229 -9.66 -2.37 0.89
C GLU A 229 -8.87 -3.49 1.58
N THR A 230 -7.60 -3.60 1.24
CA THR A 230 -6.78 -4.78 1.53
C THR A 230 -6.32 -4.86 2.99
N GLU A 231 -6.24 -3.73 3.71
CA GLU A 231 -5.86 -3.69 5.12
C GLU A 231 -7.04 -4.06 6.04
N ALA A 232 -8.25 -3.60 5.70
CA ALA A 232 -9.45 -3.86 6.48
C ALA A 232 -10.22 -5.12 6.03
N GLY A 233 -9.87 -5.70 4.88
CA GLY A 233 -10.49 -6.94 4.37
C GLY A 233 -11.89 -6.72 3.82
N PHE A 234 -12.13 -5.66 3.06
CA PHE A 234 -13.39 -5.39 2.39
C PHE A 234 -13.25 -5.48 0.87
N ILE A 235 -14.30 -6.00 0.25
CA ILE A 235 -14.53 -5.93 -1.21
C ILE A 235 -15.74 -5.07 -1.47
N GLY A 236 -15.71 -4.28 -2.53
CA GLY A 236 -16.87 -3.62 -3.09
C GLY A 236 -16.89 -3.80 -4.60
N PHE A 237 -18.09 -3.74 -5.18
CA PHE A 237 -18.31 -3.81 -6.61
C PHE A 237 -19.69 -3.25 -6.97
N VAL A 238 -19.85 -2.86 -8.22
CA VAL A 238 -21.14 -2.44 -8.77
C VAL A 238 -21.83 -3.67 -9.38
N PHE A 239 -23.11 -3.91 -9.01
CA PHE A 239 -23.87 -5.03 -9.51
C PHE A 239 -25.09 -4.56 -10.31
N THR A 240 -25.28 -5.17 -11.47
CA THR A 240 -26.46 -4.95 -12.31
C THR A 240 -27.11 -6.29 -12.63
N SER A 241 -28.38 -6.48 -12.21
CA SER A 241 -29.14 -7.71 -12.47
C SER A 241 -29.33 -7.94 -13.96
N ALA A 242 -29.31 -9.20 -14.38
CA ALA A 242 -29.63 -9.58 -15.75
C ALA A 242 -31.09 -9.26 -16.10
N GLY A 243 -31.37 -9.14 -17.39
CA GLY A 243 -32.72 -8.89 -17.92
C GLY A 243 -32.99 -7.43 -18.31
N PRO A 244 -34.21 -7.12 -18.75
CA PRO A 244 -34.57 -5.78 -19.22
C PRO A 244 -34.54 -4.76 -18.08
N ALA A 245 -34.08 -3.56 -18.36
CA ALA A 245 -33.82 -2.51 -17.35
C ALA A 245 -35.01 -2.21 -16.43
N VAL A 246 -36.21 -2.26 -16.97
CA VAL A 246 -37.48 -2.01 -16.22
C VAL A 246 -37.86 -3.11 -15.21
N ALA A 247 -37.23 -4.28 -15.28
CA ALA A 247 -37.51 -5.43 -14.40
C ALA A 247 -36.29 -5.82 -13.55
N ARG A 248 -35.20 -5.08 -13.59
CA ARG A 248 -34.00 -5.37 -12.77
C ARG A 248 -34.26 -5.07 -11.30
N GLU A 249 -33.88 -5.99 -10.43
CA GLU A 249 -33.92 -5.78 -8.98
C GLU A 249 -32.80 -4.79 -8.56
N PHE A 250 -31.60 -4.93 -9.17
CA PHE A 250 -30.46 -4.06 -8.97
C PHE A 250 -30.01 -3.46 -10.31
N ASN A 251 -29.79 -2.16 -10.33
CA ASN A 251 -29.27 -1.44 -11.49
C ASN A 251 -28.14 -0.53 -11.03
N SER A 252 -26.90 -0.91 -11.39
CA SER A 252 -25.67 -0.21 -10.97
C SER A 252 -25.57 0.00 -9.45
N VAL A 253 -25.97 -1.02 -8.65
CA VAL A 253 -26.00 -0.91 -7.19
C VAL A 253 -24.65 -1.28 -6.60
N LEU A 254 -24.14 -0.44 -5.70
CA LEU A 254 -22.94 -0.71 -4.94
C LEU A 254 -23.19 -1.83 -3.92
N MET A 255 -22.41 -2.90 -4.06
CA MET A 255 -22.38 -4.05 -3.15
C MET A 255 -21.09 -4.06 -2.35
N ARG A 256 -21.14 -4.63 -1.15
CA ARG A 256 -19.98 -4.85 -0.31
C ARG A 256 -19.92 -6.26 0.27
N ILE A 257 -18.70 -6.71 0.59
CA ILE A 257 -18.41 -7.97 1.29
C ILE A 257 -17.41 -7.66 2.39
N ASP A 258 -17.64 -8.17 3.59
CA ASP A 258 -16.68 -8.22 4.68
C ASP A 258 -16.01 -9.61 4.69
N LEU A 259 -14.72 -9.64 4.37
CA LEU A 259 -13.90 -10.87 4.32
C LEU A 259 -13.50 -11.39 5.71
N THR A 260 -13.75 -10.63 6.78
CA THR A 260 -13.56 -11.10 8.15
C THR A 260 -14.77 -11.86 8.69
N GLY A 261 -15.89 -11.81 7.96
CA GLY A 261 -17.18 -12.42 8.32
C GLY A 261 -17.56 -13.63 7.48
N ALA A 262 -18.82 -13.73 7.15
CA ALA A 262 -19.42 -14.85 6.40
C ALA A 262 -19.35 -14.65 4.87
N HIS A 263 -18.58 -13.71 4.36
CA HIS A 263 -18.42 -13.34 2.94
C HIS A 263 -19.75 -13.07 2.21
N THR A 264 -20.73 -12.53 2.95
CA THR A 264 -22.05 -12.25 2.40
C THR A 264 -22.07 -10.96 1.63
N VAL A 265 -22.61 -11.01 0.40
CA VAL A 265 -22.84 -9.81 -0.42
C VAL A 265 -24.01 -9.03 0.16
N THR A 266 -23.80 -7.76 0.44
CA THR A 266 -24.82 -6.85 0.96
C THR A 266 -24.84 -5.54 0.18
N PRO A 267 -26.02 -5.00 -0.19
CA PRO A 267 -26.09 -3.69 -0.82
C PRO A 267 -25.69 -2.59 0.18
N VAL A 268 -25.00 -1.59 -0.31
CA VAL A 268 -24.71 -0.37 0.44
C VAL A 268 -25.97 0.52 0.43
N PRO A 269 -26.44 1.03 1.58
CA PRO A 269 -27.65 1.83 1.62
C PRO A 269 -27.44 3.28 1.18
N ASP A 270 -28.45 3.89 0.57
CA ASP A 270 -28.59 5.32 0.36
C ASP A 270 -29.06 6.05 1.64
N LEU A 271 -29.31 7.36 1.56
CA LEU A 271 -29.82 8.16 2.68
C LEU A 271 -31.22 7.73 3.17
N ALA A 272 -31.98 7.06 2.34
CA ALA A 272 -33.32 6.53 2.67
C ALA A 272 -33.29 5.06 3.09
N GLY A 273 -32.10 4.44 3.16
CA GLY A 273 -31.93 3.02 3.50
C GLY A 273 -32.19 2.05 2.34
N ARG A 274 -32.34 2.52 1.11
CA ARG A 274 -32.52 1.70 -0.09
C ARG A 274 -31.14 1.36 -0.69
N PRO A 275 -31.03 0.29 -1.53
CA PRO A 275 -29.81 0.01 -2.27
C PRO A 275 -29.33 1.23 -3.07
N LEU A 276 -28.07 1.62 -2.88
CA LEU A 276 -27.46 2.80 -3.51
C LEU A 276 -27.02 2.48 -4.94
N ALA A 277 -27.69 3.06 -5.93
CA ALA A 277 -27.22 3.09 -7.31
C ALA A 277 -26.14 4.17 -7.46
N VAL A 278 -25.02 3.85 -8.11
CA VAL A 278 -23.84 4.72 -8.17
C VAL A 278 -23.43 5.04 -9.59
N LEU A 279 -22.88 6.24 -9.77
CA LEU A 279 -22.15 6.69 -10.96
C LEU A 279 -20.64 6.43 -10.84
N GLY A 280 -20.13 6.34 -9.62
CA GLY A 280 -18.74 6.06 -9.30
C GLY A 280 -18.55 5.91 -7.79
N TRP A 281 -17.51 5.21 -7.40
CA TRP A 281 -17.23 4.97 -5.98
C TRP A 281 -15.77 4.61 -5.74
N GLY A 282 -15.34 4.56 -4.49
CA GLY A 282 -14.03 4.06 -4.10
C GLY A 282 -13.86 3.93 -2.59
N PHE A 283 -12.93 3.09 -2.15
CA PHE A 283 -12.48 3.08 -0.77
C PHE A 283 -11.55 4.27 -0.49
N LEU A 284 -11.61 4.79 0.72
CA LEU A 284 -10.61 5.71 1.24
C LEU A 284 -9.44 4.90 1.81
N GLY A 285 -8.24 5.16 1.30
CA GLY A 285 -7.05 4.37 1.65
C GLY A 285 -6.81 4.25 3.16
N GLY A 286 -6.57 3.01 3.61
CA GLY A 286 -6.31 2.68 5.01
C GLY A 286 -7.53 2.78 5.93
N SER A 287 -8.75 2.74 5.40
CA SER A 287 -9.97 2.83 6.19
C SER A 287 -11.11 1.99 5.62
N THR A 288 -12.11 1.67 6.44
CA THR A 288 -13.36 1.02 6.02
C THR A 288 -14.35 1.98 5.33
N SER A 289 -13.93 3.22 5.08
CA SER A 289 -14.83 4.22 4.51
C SER A 289 -14.87 4.13 2.98
N ILE A 290 -16.07 4.28 2.46
CA ILE A 290 -16.39 4.36 1.04
C ILE A 290 -16.81 5.79 0.74
N VAL A 291 -16.36 6.32 -0.39
CA VAL A 291 -16.94 7.49 -1.03
C VAL A 291 -17.68 7.02 -2.28
N ALA A 292 -18.94 7.41 -2.43
CA ALA A 292 -19.76 7.01 -3.57
C ALA A 292 -20.57 8.19 -4.08
N GLN A 293 -20.75 8.26 -5.38
CA GLN A 293 -21.60 9.26 -6.04
C GLN A 293 -22.89 8.56 -6.51
N GLY A 294 -24.02 8.99 -5.99
CA GLY A 294 -25.34 8.53 -6.42
C GLY A 294 -25.76 9.09 -7.78
N GLU A 295 -26.80 8.50 -8.39
CA GLU A 295 -27.37 8.96 -9.65
C GLU A 295 -27.85 10.41 -9.64
N ASP A 296 -28.21 10.93 -8.46
CA ASP A 296 -28.56 12.34 -8.22
C ASP A 296 -27.35 13.28 -8.09
N GLN A 297 -26.14 12.76 -8.36
CA GLN A 297 -24.84 13.45 -8.24
C GLN A 297 -24.45 13.79 -6.79
N THR A 298 -25.18 13.32 -5.79
CA THR A 298 -24.79 13.48 -4.39
C THR A 298 -23.60 12.58 -4.07
N VAL A 299 -22.53 13.15 -3.56
CA VAL A 299 -21.37 12.41 -3.06
C VAL A 299 -21.61 12.09 -1.59
N LEU A 300 -21.47 10.82 -1.24
CA LEU A 300 -21.74 10.26 0.08
C LEU A 300 -20.46 9.67 0.68
N LEU A 301 -20.25 9.88 1.97
CA LEU A 301 -19.26 9.18 2.79
C LEU A 301 -19.97 8.10 3.62
N ILE A 302 -19.51 6.86 3.50
CA ILE A 302 -20.17 5.67 4.07
C ILE A 302 -19.11 4.87 4.83
N ASP A 303 -19.41 4.45 6.05
CA ASP A 303 -18.55 3.50 6.80
C ASP A 303 -18.99 2.07 6.47
N ALA A 304 -18.17 1.33 5.71
CA ALA A 304 -18.48 -0.04 5.32
C ALA A 304 -18.53 -1.01 6.50
N ALA A 305 -17.86 -0.73 7.61
CA ALA A 305 -17.85 -1.58 8.80
C ALA A 305 -19.05 -1.33 9.72
N LYS A 306 -19.72 -0.20 9.60
CA LYS A 306 -20.83 0.21 10.48
C LYS A 306 -22.14 0.31 9.73
N SER A 307 -23.23 -0.04 10.42
CA SER A 307 -24.60 0.13 9.93
C SER A 307 -25.12 1.53 10.31
N GLY A 308 -24.42 2.59 9.86
CA GLY A 308 -24.83 3.98 10.04
C GLY A 308 -25.40 4.58 8.75
N PRO A 309 -26.17 5.70 8.84
CA PRO A 309 -26.59 6.41 7.64
C PRO A 309 -25.38 7.03 6.93
N PRO A 310 -25.38 7.09 5.59
CA PRO A 310 -24.37 7.84 4.83
C PRO A 310 -24.36 9.32 5.21
N VAL A 311 -23.18 9.94 5.07
CA VAL A 311 -22.99 11.38 5.30
C VAL A 311 -22.87 12.08 3.94
N PRO A 312 -23.78 12.99 3.56
CA PRO A 312 -23.68 13.73 2.31
C PRO A 312 -22.54 14.76 2.40
N LEU A 313 -21.68 14.78 1.37
CA LEU A 313 -20.56 15.70 1.24
C LEU A 313 -20.89 16.89 0.32
N GLY A 314 -21.83 16.73 -0.61
CA GLY A 314 -22.21 17.74 -1.58
C GLY A 314 -22.71 17.12 -2.88
N GLN A 315 -23.05 17.98 -3.86
CA GLN A 315 -23.40 17.57 -5.23
C GLN A 315 -22.31 18.00 -6.19
N TYR A 316 -21.82 17.05 -6.98
CA TYR A 316 -20.72 17.26 -7.93
C TYR A 316 -21.02 16.51 -9.24
N THR A 317 -20.49 17.00 -10.34
CA THR A 317 -20.70 16.36 -11.66
C THR A 317 -19.96 15.05 -11.80
N GLU A 318 -18.85 14.87 -11.04
CA GLU A 318 -18.02 13.67 -11.11
C GLU A 318 -17.31 13.44 -9.76
N LEU A 319 -17.23 12.19 -9.35
CA LEU A 319 -16.35 11.72 -8.27
C LEU A 319 -15.06 11.18 -8.88
N GLY A 320 -13.95 11.83 -8.57
CA GLY A 320 -12.60 11.38 -8.91
C GLY A 320 -11.99 10.52 -7.79
N ARG A 321 -10.66 10.47 -7.76
CA ARG A 321 -9.92 9.59 -6.84
C ARG A 321 -9.63 10.23 -5.50
N SER A 322 -9.45 9.39 -4.47
CA SER A 322 -8.96 9.83 -3.16
C SER A 322 -7.44 9.96 -3.13
N SER A 323 -6.94 10.80 -2.22
CA SER A 323 -5.51 10.81 -1.86
C SER A 323 -5.12 9.49 -1.17
N PRO A 324 -3.85 9.05 -1.27
CA PRO A 324 -3.39 7.80 -0.65
C PRO A 324 -3.55 7.74 0.87
N ASP A 325 -3.63 8.90 1.55
CA ASP A 325 -3.87 8.99 2.99
C ASP A 325 -5.37 9.05 3.35
N GLY A 326 -6.27 8.96 2.35
CA GLY A 326 -7.71 8.94 2.52
C GLY A 326 -8.33 10.22 3.07
N LYS A 327 -7.60 11.35 3.08
CA LYS A 327 -8.09 12.61 3.71
C LYS A 327 -8.68 13.61 2.73
N THR A 328 -8.39 13.45 1.47
CA THR A 328 -8.84 14.34 0.40
C THR A 328 -9.39 13.51 -0.75
N ILE A 329 -10.50 13.93 -1.31
CA ILE A 329 -11.05 13.38 -2.55
C ILE A 329 -10.98 14.42 -3.65
N VAL A 330 -10.88 13.97 -4.88
CA VAL A 330 -11.07 14.83 -6.04
C VAL A 330 -12.53 14.73 -6.46
N VAL A 331 -13.18 15.87 -6.63
CA VAL A 331 -14.52 15.95 -7.22
C VAL A 331 -14.50 16.99 -8.35
N SER A 332 -15.50 16.99 -9.20
CA SER A 332 -15.60 17.96 -10.28
C SER A 332 -16.94 18.69 -10.23
N ASP A 333 -16.93 19.94 -10.64
CA ASP A 333 -18.14 20.68 -10.98
C ASP A 333 -18.04 21.21 -12.42
N VAL A 334 -18.96 22.06 -12.86
CA VAL A 334 -18.97 22.65 -14.22
C VAL A 334 -17.75 23.53 -14.51
N PHE A 335 -17.00 23.94 -13.49
CA PHE A 335 -15.81 24.80 -13.63
C PHE A 335 -14.50 24.02 -13.53
N GLY A 336 -14.53 22.71 -13.28
CA GLY A 336 -13.35 21.84 -13.22
C GLY A 336 -13.19 21.10 -11.90
N LYS A 337 -11.97 20.61 -11.66
CA LYS A 337 -11.66 19.71 -10.55
C LYS A 337 -11.39 20.46 -9.23
N ILE A 338 -11.80 19.84 -8.15
CA ILE A 338 -11.73 20.34 -6.79
C ILE A 338 -11.09 19.29 -5.89
N ALA A 339 -10.14 19.69 -5.07
CA ALA A 339 -9.70 18.91 -3.93
C ALA A 339 -10.62 19.21 -2.74
N TYR A 340 -11.37 18.22 -2.29
CA TYR A 340 -12.29 18.30 -1.16
C TYR A 340 -11.64 17.65 0.07
N SER A 341 -11.45 18.42 1.14
CA SER A 341 -10.91 17.94 2.42
C SER A 341 -12.00 17.25 3.23
N LEU A 342 -11.82 15.97 3.55
CA LEU A 342 -12.78 15.21 4.38
C LEU A 342 -12.72 15.61 5.86
N ALA A 343 -11.70 16.35 6.30
CA ALA A 343 -11.53 16.75 7.68
C ALA A 343 -12.43 17.94 8.07
N ASP A 344 -12.62 18.89 7.14
CA ASP A 344 -13.27 20.17 7.40
C ASP A 344 -14.19 20.65 6.28
N GLY A 345 -14.35 19.87 5.20
CA GLY A 345 -15.18 20.24 4.06
C GLY A 345 -14.61 21.35 3.18
N THR A 346 -13.33 21.71 3.36
CA THR A 346 -12.70 22.76 2.55
C THR A 346 -12.52 22.32 1.11
N GLU A 347 -12.94 23.17 0.19
CA GLU A 347 -12.79 23.00 -1.25
C GLU A 347 -11.64 23.86 -1.80
N THR A 348 -10.76 23.24 -2.58
CA THR A 348 -9.66 23.93 -3.26
C THR A 348 -9.63 23.58 -4.72
N ARG A 349 -9.68 24.59 -5.60
CA ARG A 349 -9.61 24.38 -7.06
C ARG A 349 -8.28 23.77 -7.47
N ILE A 350 -8.33 22.76 -8.31
CA ILE A 350 -7.18 22.16 -8.96
C ILE A 350 -7.04 22.78 -10.36
N PRO A 351 -6.03 23.63 -10.57
CA PRO A 351 -5.84 24.23 -11.89
C PRO A 351 -5.36 23.19 -12.90
N SER A 352 -5.72 23.34 -14.15
CA SER A 352 -5.11 22.56 -15.24
C SER A 352 -3.63 22.92 -15.37
N LEU A 353 -2.80 21.89 -15.60
CA LEU A 353 -1.37 22.10 -15.74
C LEU A 353 -1.05 22.54 -17.17
N PRO A 354 -0.36 23.69 -17.35
CA PRO A 354 0.09 24.09 -18.68
C PRO A 354 1.22 23.17 -19.14
N ILE A 355 1.16 22.72 -20.38
CA ILE A 355 2.26 22.06 -21.07
C ILE A 355 2.73 22.98 -22.18
N VAL A 356 4.00 23.42 -22.09
CA VAL A 356 4.77 24.22 -23.06
C VAL A 356 3.90 25.05 -24.01
N GLY A 357 3.23 26.10 -23.46
CA GLY A 357 2.53 27.10 -24.25
C GLY A 357 1.25 26.66 -24.95
N ALA A 358 0.77 25.45 -24.73
CA ALA A 358 -0.45 24.92 -25.33
C ALA A 358 -1.61 24.94 -24.32
N SER A 359 -2.83 25.10 -24.82
CA SER A 359 -4.05 24.88 -24.04
C SER A 359 -4.19 23.40 -23.69
N THR A 360 -4.45 23.10 -22.42
CA THR A 360 -4.60 21.73 -21.93
C THR A 360 -6.03 21.46 -21.48
N TYR A 361 -6.47 20.22 -21.71
CA TYR A 361 -7.71 19.69 -21.15
C TYR A 361 -7.34 18.73 -20.02
N GLY A 362 -7.81 18.99 -18.81
CA GLY A 362 -7.52 18.16 -17.64
C GLY A 362 -8.36 16.90 -17.62
N GLY A 363 -7.68 15.75 -17.53
CA GLY A 363 -8.26 14.44 -17.23
C GLY A 363 -8.18 14.09 -15.75
N ASP A 364 -7.98 12.81 -15.44
CA ASP A 364 -7.86 12.31 -14.07
C ASP A 364 -6.74 12.94 -13.28
N VAL A 365 -6.98 13.10 -11.97
CA VAL A 365 -6.03 13.65 -11.00
C VAL A 365 -5.93 12.74 -9.78
N VAL A 366 -4.72 12.46 -9.34
CA VAL A 366 -4.43 11.84 -8.04
C VAL A 366 -3.54 12.77 -7.23
N LEU A 367 -4.01 13.15 -6.05
CA LEU A 367 -3.24 13.94 -5.08
C LEU A 367 -2.26 13.03 -4.35
N LEU A 368 -0.99 13.44 -4.23
CA LEU A 368 0.07 12.66 -3.57
C LEU A 368 0.27 13.15 -2.12
N GLY A 369 -0.55 12.65 -1.20
CA GLY A 369 -0.40 12.97 0.22
C GLY A 369 -0.68 14.43 0.56
N ARG A 370 0.11 14.98 1.50
CA ARG A 370 -0.05 16.36 1.97
C ARG A 370 0.54 17.37 0.98
N GLY A 371 -0.20 18.42 0.70
CA GLY A 371 0.26 19.54 -0.13
C GLY A 371 -0.34 19.55 -1.54
N THR A 372 0.34 20.22 -2.46
CA THR A 372 -0.11 20.42 -3.85
C THR A 372 0.41 19.36 -4.82
N ALA A 373 1.23 18.41 -4.34
CA ALA A 373 1.80 17.37 -5.19
C ALA A 373 0.70 16.47 -5.78
N ARG A 374 0.73 16.29 -7.10
CA ARG A 374 -0.25 15.51 -7.82
C ARG A 374 0.32 14.88 -9.08
N VAL A 375 -0.34 13.85 -9.56
CA VAL A 375 -0.20 13.33 -10.92
C VAL A 375 -1.52 13.59 -11.64
N GLN A 376 -1.44 14.15 -12.81
CA GLN A 376 -2.60 14.52 -13.62
C GLN A 376 -2.43 14.07 -15.06
N GLN A 377 -3.47 13.46 -15.62
CA GLN A 377 -3.60 13.24 -17.05
C GLN A 377 -4.07 14.53 -17.70
N VAL A 378 -3.45 14.91 -18.80
CA VAL A 378 -3.87 16.07 -19.59
C VAL A 378 -3.79 15.73 -21.08
N ALA A 379 -4.69 16.30 -21.85
CA ALA A 379 -4.65 16.27 -23.30
C ALA A 379 -4.28 17.66 -23.85
N VAL A 380 -3.42 17.68 -24.83
CA VAL A 380 -3.02 18.91 -25.55
C VAL A 380 -3.59 18.87 -26.94
N SER A 381 -4.31 19.91 -27.32
CA SER A 381 -4.78 20.09 -28.69
C SER A 381 -3.70 20.81 -29.49
N ASP A 382 -3.27 20.22 -30.61
CA ASP A 382 -2.46 20.90 -31.59
C ASP A 382 -3.39 21.60 -32.60
N SER A 383 -3.53 22.92 -32.44
CA SER A 383 -4.32 23.75 -33.36
C SER A 383 -3.77 23.78 -34.79
N ALA A 384 -2.48 23.48 -34.97
CA ALA A 384 -1.84 23.46 -36.31
C ALA A 384 -2.20 22.20 -37.11
N THR A 385 -2.59 21.11 -36.45
CA THR A 385 -2.90 19.81 -37.07
C THR A 385 -4.39 19.52 -37.21
N GLY A 386 -5.27 20.50 -36.94
CA GLY A 386 -6.70 20.35 -37.17
C GLY A 386 -7.47 19.66 -36.02
N GLY A 387 -7.03 19.83 -34.79
CA GLY A 387 -7.75 19.37 -33.59
C GLY A 387 -7.40 17.95 -33.12
N LYS A 388 -6.24 17.46 -33.47
CA LYS A 388 -5.66 16.23 -32.93
C LYS A 388 -5.20 16.45 -31.48
N PHE A 389 -5.32 15.43 -30.66
CA PHE A 389 -4.95 15.49 -29.27
C PHE A 389 -3.78 14.54 -28.96
N GLN A 390 -2.84 15.01 -28.19
CA GLN A 390 -1.79 14.17 -27.59
C GLN A 390 -2.00 14.10 -26.10
N SER A 391 -1.92 12.89 -25.52
CA SER A 391 -2.13 12.65 -24.09
C SER A 391 -0.81 12.65 -23.33
N TYR A 392 -0.83 13.28 -22.14
CA TYR A 392 0.31 13.39 -21.26
C TYR A 392 -0.09 12.98 -19.84
N LEU A 393 0.85 12.38 -19.12
CA LEU A 393 0.79 12.24 -17.66
C LEU A 393 1.83 13.15 -17.04
N VAL A 394 1.42 14.05 -16.16
CA VAL A 394 2.25 15.12 -15.61
C VAL A 394 2.28 15.02 -14.09
N TYR A 395 3.47 15.10 -13.52
CA TYR A 395 3.68 15.32 -12.08
C TYR A 395 3.86 16.81 -11.81
N GLU A 396 3.26 17.31 -10.73
CA GLU A 396 3.39 18.67 -10.25
C GLU A 396 3.37 18.71 -8.72
N ASN A 397 4.20 19.58 -8.12
CA ASN A 397 4.29 19.76 -6.68
C ASN A 397 4.15 21.22 -6.22
N GLY A 398 3.64 22.10 -7.08
CA GLY A 398 3.52 23.53 -6.84
C GLY A 398 4.77 24.35 -7.17
N THR A 399 5.94 23.72 -7.26
CA THR A 399 7.23 24.37 -7.60
C THR A 399 7.86 23.80 -8.86
N THR A 400 7.58 22.54 -9.16
CA THR A 400 8.09 21.85 -10.35
C THR A 400 6.95 21.14 -11.06
N SER A 401 6.97 21.20 -12.38
CA SER A 401 6.10 20.43 -13.26
C SER A 401 6.97 19.60 -14.19
N ARG A 402 6.61 18.33 -14.36
CA ARG A 402 7.37 17.41 -15.21
C ARG A 402 6.44 16.43 -15.90
N VAL A 403 6.64 16.23 -17.20
CA VAL A 403 6.03 15.15 -17.95
C VAL A 403 6.63 13.82 -17.47
N LEU A 404 5.79 12.90 -17.04
CA LEU A 404 6.15 11.53 -16.68
C LEU A 404 6.01 10.61 -17.87
N TYR A 405 4.93 10.78 -18.65
CA TYR A 405 4.65 10.01 -19.83
C TYR A 405 3.97 10.89 -20.89
N GLN A 406 4.20 10.60 -22.14
CA GLN A 406 3.46 11.18 -23.26
C GLN A 406 3.23 10.10 -24.31
N THR A 407 2.09 10.13 -24.97
CA THR A 407 1.83 9.28 -26.14
C THR A 407 2.76 9.70 -27.28
N LYS A 408 3.09 8.76 -28.16
CA LYS A 408 4.03 9.01 -29.28
C LYS A 408 3.59 10.18 -30.15
N ASP A 409 2.31 10.27 -30.43
CA ASP A 409 1.64 11.28 -31.21
C ASP A 409 0.15 11.29 -30.84
N ASP A 410 -0.71 11.69 -31.75
CA ASP A 410 -2.17 11.67 -31.66
C ASP A 410 -2.80 10.26 -31.86
N THR A 411 -2.00 9.23 -32.13
CA THR A 411 -2.49 7.85 -32.28
C THR A 411 -2.55 7.06 -30.98
N GLY A 412 -1.72 7.41 -30.02
CA GLY A 412 -1.70 6.75 -28.72
C GLY A 412 -2.75 7.30 -27.75
N SER A 413 -3.22 6.45 -26.84
CA SER A 413 -4.13 6.82 -25.75
C SER A 413 -3.56 6.42 -24.39
N ILE A 414 -3.86 7.21 -23.35
CA ILE A 414 -3.73 6.85 -21.93
C ILE A 414 -5.13 6.50 -21.45
N GLU A 415 -5.36 5.21 -21.17
CA GLU A 415 -6.65 4.71 -20.70
C GLU A 415 -6.87 4.97 -19.21
N GLY A 416 -5.79 5.05 -18.45
CA GLY A 416 -5.82 5.35 -17.04
C GLY A 416 -4.45 5.25 -16.41
N PHE A 417 -4.37 5.55 -15.12
CA PHE A 417 -3.15 5.37 -14.35
C PHE A 417 -3.46 5.10 -12.89
N SER A 418 -2.57 4.44 -12.18
CA SER A 418 -2.64 4.27 -10.73
C SER A 418 -1.32 4.65 -10.06
N ILE A 419 -1.39 4.95 -8.76
CA ILE A 419 -0.21 5.32 -7.97
C ILE A 419 0.05 4.22 -6.95
N SER A 420 1.30 3.81 -6.81
CA SER A 420 1.69 2.87 -5.75
C SER A 420 1.34 3.41 -4.36
N PRO A 421 0.98 2.54 -3.38
CA PRO A 421 0.52 2.97 -2.06
C PRO A 421 1.44 3.95 -1.32
N ASN A 422 2.75 3.90 -1.59
CA ASN A 422 3.74 4.80 -1.01
C ASN A 422 4.08 6.04 -1.88
N GLY A 423 3.37 6.24 -3.00
CA GLY A 423 3.59 7.37 -3.91
C GLY A 423 4.91 7.34 -4.68
N GLN A 424 5.60 6.18 -4.74
CA GLN A 424 6.91 6.09 -5.42
C GLN A 424 6.78 5.91 -6.91
N PHE A 425 5.82 5.09 -7.36
CA PHE A 425 5.62 4.73 -8.76
C PHE A 425 4.25 5.13 -9.24
N VAL A 426 4.15 5.38 -10.53
CA VAL A 426 2.89 5.43 -11.27
C VAL A 426 2.88 4.33 -12.32
N ALA A 427 1.78 3.61 -12.42
CA ALA A 427 1.46 2.71 -13.50
C ALA A 427 0.52 3.43 -14.48
N VAL A 428 0.82 3.36 -15.76
CA VAL A 428 0.07 4.03 -16.82
C VAL A 428 -0.38 2.99 -17.83
N ASN A 429 -1.68 2.85 -18.02
CA ASN A 429 -2.27 1.96 -19.03
C ASN A 429 -2.33 2.70 -20.35
N VAL A 430 -1.69 2.16 -21.36
CA VAL A 430 -1.52 2.81 -22.66
C VAL A 430 -1.92 1.90 -23.80
N ILE A 431 -2.60 2.48 -24.79
CA ILE A 431 -2.83 1.88 -26.11
C ILE A 431 -1.94 2.63 -27.09
N PRO A 432 -0.93 1.97 -27.71
CA PRO A 432 0.03 2.64 -28.59
C PRO A 432 -0.58 3.23 -29.86
N ASP A 433 -1.59 2.58 -30.40
CA ASP A 433 -2.33 3.02 -31.60
C ASP A 433 -3.83 2.72 -31.41
N TYR A 434 -4.55 3.72 -30.94
CA TYR A 434 -5.98 3.59 -30.64
C TYR A 434 -6.84 3.40 -31.91
N ALA A 435 -6.47 4.03 -33.00
CA ALA A 435 -7.23 3.97 -34.26
C ALA A 435 -7.20 2.58 -34.92
N ASN A 436 -6.11 1.83 -34.70
CA ASN A 436 -5.93 0.47 -35.21
C ASN A 436 -6.05 -0.59 -34.10
N SER A 437 -6.50 -0.21 -32.89
CA SER A 437 -6.67 -1.15 -31.80
C SER A 437 -7.83 -2.11 -32.05
N VAL A 438 -7.64 -3.37 -31.63
CA VAL A 438 -8.64 -4.42 -31.72
C VAL A 438 -9.14 -4.72 -30.32
N SER A 439 -10.47 -4.75 -30.14
CA SER A 439 -11.06 -5.14 -28.87
C SER A 439 -10.84 -6.63 -28.55
N ASP A 440 -10.63 -6.94 -27.29
CA ASP A 440 -10.55 -8.30 -26.76
C ASP A 440 -11.91 -9.05 -26.80
N GLY A 441 -12.98 -8.34 -27.21
CA GLY A 441 -14.33 -8.92 -27.38
C GLY A 441 -15.11 -9.18 -26.11
N TYR A 442 -14.64 -8.67 -24.97
CA TYR A 442 -15.41 -8.76 -23.70
C TYR A 442 -16.64 -7.84 -23.77
N PRO A 443 -17.84 -8.31 -23.35
CA PRO A 443 -19.05 -7.48 -23.34
C PRO A 443 -19.08 -6.47 -22.19
N VAL A 444 -18.27 -6.68 -21.17
CA VAL A 444 -18.13 -5.80 -20.01
C VAL A 444 -16.62 -5.55 -19.83
N ASP A 445 -16.26 -4.31 -19.60
CA ASP A 445 -14.86 -3.87 -19.42
C ASP A 445 -13.92 -4.35 -20.55
N ALA A 446 -14.39 -4.13 -21.80
CA ALA A 446 -13.63 -4.47 -22.99
C ALA A 446 -12.34 -3.64 -23.07
N GLN A 447 -11.22 -4.30 -23.37
CA GLN A 447 -9.92 -3.67 -23.50
C GLN A 447 -9.35 -3.85 -24.92
N SER A 448 -8.34 -3.06 -25.25
CA SER A 448 -7.55 -3.29 -26.45
C SER A 448 -6.61 -4.47 -26.27
N THR A 449 -6.48 -5.33 -27.27
CA THR A 449 -5.49 -6.42 -27.29
C THR A 449 -4.04 -5.91 -27.31
N SER A 450 -3.83 -4.62 -27.59
CA SER A 450 -2.51 -3.96 -27.59
C SER A 450 -2.24 -3.13 -26.32
N ILE A 451 -3.11 -3.20 -25.31
CA ILE A 451 -2.93 -2.47 -24.06
C ILE A 451 -1.67 -2.96 -23.31
N SER A 452 -0.93 -2.01 -22.76
CA SER A 452 0.23 -2.29 -21.93
C SER A 452 0.29 -1.34 -20.74
N THR A 453 0.91 -1.79 -19.64
CA THR A 453 1.15 -0.96 -18.46
C THR A 453 2.61 -0.54 -18.37
N VAL A 454 2.85 0.78 -18.29
CA VAL A 454 4.18 1.39 -18.15
C VAL A 454 4.35 1.89 -16.72
N TYR A 455 5.38 1.42 -16.03
CA TYR A 455 5.69 1.81 -14.65
C TYR A 455 6.80 2.86 -14.64
N ILE A 456 6.57 3.97 -13.94
CA ILE A 456 7.46 5.13 -13.93
C ILE A 456 7.76 5.50 -12.48
N ASP A 457 9.04 5.70 -12.13
CA ASP A 457 9.43 6.28 -10.83
C ASP A 457 9.09 7.78 -10.83
N ILE A 458 8.18 8.18 -9.97
CA ILE A 458 7.67 9.56 -9.92
C ILE A 458 8.79 10.55 -9.58
N ALA A 459 9.76 10.19 -8.77
CA ALA A 459 10.83 11.09 -8.35
C ALA A 459 11.83 11.38 -9.47
N SER A 460 12.19 10.40 -10.28
CA SER A 460 13.15 10.54 -11.39
C SER A 460 12.47 10.82 -12.75
N GLY A 461 11.23 10.39 -12.93
CA GLY A 461 10.54 10.34 -14.23
C GLY A 461 11.04 9.21 -15.13
N ALA A 462 11.83 8.28 -14.61
CA ALA A 462 12.37 7.18 -15.39
C ALA A 462 11.32 6.06 -15.53
N ILE A 463 11.16 5.54 -16.73
CA ILE A 463 10.44 4.29 -16.97
C ILE A 463 11.27 3.16 -16.37
N VAL A 464 10.70 2.42 -15.44
CA VAL A 464 11.36 1.32 -14.74
C VAL A 464 10.96 -0.04 -15.27
N ARG A 465 9.75 -0.14 -15.83
CA ARG A 465 9.22 -1.38 -16.41
C ARG A 465 8.10 -1.10 -17.40
N SER A 466 7.87 -2.03 -18.34
CA SER A 466 6.64 -2.16 -19.12
C SER A 466 6.22 -3.62 -19.13
N VAL A 467 4.92 -3.88 -19.09
CA VAL A 467 4.31 -5.22 -19.22
C VAL A 467 3.17 -5.16 -20.21
N ASP A 468 2.99 -6.24 -20.95
CA ASP A 468 1.79 -6.44 -21.78
C ASP A 468 0.70 -6.96 -20.85
N GLY A 469 -0.30 -6.13 -20.60
CA GLY A 469 -1.37 -6.38 -19.63
C GLY A 469 -1.82 -5.09 -18.93
N PHE A 470 -2.83 -5.19 -18.09
CA PHE A 470 -3.51 -4.06 -17.45
C PHE A 470 -4.13 -4.49 -16.09
N ASP A 471 -4.98 -3.64 -15.49
CA ASP A 471 -5.63 -3.86 -14.19
C ASP A 471 -4.60 -4.20 -13.10
N GLU A 472 -3.61 -3.32 -12.99
CA GLU A 472 -2.50 -3.52 -12.07
C GLU A 472 -2.92 -3.38 -10.59
N SER A 473 -2.39 -4.27 -9.76
CA SER A 473 -2.47 -4.21 -8.30
C SER A 473 -1.07 -4.20 -7.69
N TRP A 474 -0.90 -3.40 -6.62
CA TRP A 474 0.39 -3.18 -5.93
C TRP A 474 0.55 -4.08 -4.71
#